data_c84964ad2e4670e5cbc5c2b957d64a6d
#
_entry.id   c84964ad2e4670e5cbc5c2b957d64a6d
#
_cell.length_a   1.000
_cell.length_b   1.000
_cell.length_c   1.000
_cell.angle_alpha   90.00
_cell.angle_beta   90.00
_cell.angle_gamma   90.00
#
_symmetry.space_group_name_H-M   'P 1'
#
loop_
_entity.id
_entity.type
_entity.pdbx_description
1 polymer ?
#
loop_
_entity_poly.entity_id
_entity_poly.type
_entity_poly.pdbx_seq_one_letter_code
_entity_poly.pdbx_strand_id
1 'polypeptide(L)'
;MKLDALAFGAHADDVELACSGTIIKLGASGYKTGVITLTRGEMATRGSAEIRAQEFAQSAKIMGLASHKMLDIPDSRIEVTWENKIKIIKEIRTYKPRIVFAPYWVSRHPDHEKASHLVREAVYLSGLKKLKT
;
A
#
# COMPACT_ATOMS: atom_id res chain seq x y z
N MET A 1 0.95 -7.78 -14.38
CA MET A 1 0.91 -6.37 -14.82
C MET A 1 2.06 -5.62 -14.16
N LYS A 2 2.81 -4.85 -14.91
CA LYS A 2 3.85 -4.00 -14.35
C LYS A 2 3.28 -2.61 -14.04
N LEU A 3 3.61 -2.05 -12.88
CA LEU A 3 3.26 -0.68 -12.50
C LEU A 3 4.50 0.21 -12.56
N ASP A 4 4.32 1.49 -12.88
CA ASP A 4 5.38 2.49 -12.81
C ASP A 4 5.53 3.02 -11.37
N ALA A 5 4.43 3.23 -10.69
CA ALA A 5 4.40 3.67 -9.30
C ALA A 5 3.42 2.83 -8.46
N LEU A 6 3.85 2.48 -7.27
CA LEU A 6 3.05 1.73 -6.29
C LEU A 6 3.10 2.45 -4.95
N ALA A 7 1.95 2.83 -4.42
CA ALA A 7 1.84 3.47 -3.13
C ALA A 7 1.30 2.50 -2.09
N PHE A 8 1.89 2.51 -0.91
CA PHE A 8 1.44 1.73 0.24
C PHE A 8 0.87 2.65 1.31
N GLY A 9 -0.30 2.32 1.83
CA GLY A 9 -0.89 2.91 3.02
C GLY A 9 -1.11 1.86 4.10
N ALA A 10 -1.17 2.26 5.35
CA ALA A 10 -1.58 1.36 6.43
C ALA A 10 -3.07 1.04 6.31
N HIS A 11 -3.87 2.05 6.02
CA HIS A 11 -5.33 1.98 5.90
C HIS A 11 -5.81 2.60 4.58
N ALA A 12 -7.02 2.27 4.15
CA ALA A 12 -7.70 3.00 3.09
C ALA A 12 -7.92 4.44 3.57
N ASP A 13 -7.62 5.42 2.73
CA ASP A 13 -7.54 6.87 2.90
C ASP A 13 -6.11 7.44 3.06
N ASP A 14 -5.16 6.69 3.58
CA ASP A 14 -3.80 7.20 3.81
C ASP A 14 -3.14 7.74 2.55
N VAL A 15 -3.18 6.99 1.46
CA VAL A 15 -2.60 7.40 0.17
C VAL A 15 -3.41 8.53 -0.45
N GLU A 16 -4.75 8.46 -0.35
CA GLU A 16 -5.66 9.47 -0.87
C GLU A 16 -5.39 10.83 -0.23
N LEU A 17 -5.22 10.87 1.08
CA LEU A 17 -4.94 12.10 1.82
C LEU A 17 -3.52 12.63 1.59
N ALA A 18 -2.54 11.72 1.45
CA ALA A 18 -1.14 12.10 1.42
C ALA A 18 -0.61 12.45 0.02
N CYS A 19 -0.95 11.65 -1.00
CA CYS A 19 -0.31 11.79 -2.32
C CYS A 19 -1.24 11.48 -3.52
N SER A 20 -2.55 11.53 -3.35
CA SER A 20 -3.49 11.27 -4.45
C SER A 20 -3.26 12.18 -5.66
N GLY A 21 -2.97 13.45 -5.44
CA GLY A 21 -2.68 14.38 -6.53
C GLY A 21 -1.50 13.96 -7.40
N THR A 22 -0.42 13.50 -6.77
CA THR A 22 0.75 12.96 -7.47
C THR A 22 0.40 11.69 -8.24
N ILE A 23 -0.32 10.77 -7.62
CA ILE A 23 -0.75 9.52 -8.25
C ILE A 23 -1.66 9.77 -9.45
N ILE A 24 -2.64 10.66 -9.31
CA ILE A 24 -3.56 11.04 -10.40
C ILE A 24 -2.77 11.69 -11.56
N LYS A 25 -1.85 12.59 -11.25
CA LYS A 25 -1.02 13.24 -12.27
C LYS A 25 -0.16 12.24 -13.03
N LEU A 26 0.44 11.27 -12.34
CA LEU A 26 1.19 10.19 -12.98
C LEU A 26 0.29 9.40 -13.94
N GLY A 27 -0.90 9.00 -13.50
CA GLY A 27 -1.87 8.29 -14.33
C GLY A 27 -2.30 9.10 -15.56
N ALA A 28 -2.58 10.40 -15.39
CA ALA A 28 -2.91 11.29 -16.49
C ALA A 28 -1.76 11.47 -17.49
N SER A 29 -0.53 11.28 -17.06
CA SER A 29 0.68 11.31 -17.91
C SER A 29 1.00 9.96 -18.57
N GLY A 30 0.12 8.97 -18.45
CA GLY A 30 0.26 7.68 -19.11
C GLY A 30 1.00 6.61 -18.29
N TYR A 31 1.37 6.90 -17.05
CA TYR A 31 2.01 5.93 -16.16
C TYR A 31 0.97 5.06 -15.46
N LYS A 32 1.30 3.78 -15.29
CA LYS A 32 0.45 2.83 -14.54
C LYS A 32 0.73 2.95 -13.05
N THR A 33 -0.30 3.29 -12.30
CA THR A 33 -0.20 3.47 -10.85
C THR A 33 -1.06 2.46 -10.10
N GLY A 34 -0.67 2.17 -8.87
CA GLY A 34 -1.43 1.27 -7.99
C GLY A 34 -1.34 1.71 -6.54
N VAL A 35 -2.30 1.26 -5.75
CA VAL A 35 -2.34 1.48 -4.30
C VAL A 35 -2.59 0.15 -3.60
N ILE A 36 -1.81 -0.12 -2.55
CA ILE A 36 -2.00 -1.25 -1.65
C ILE A 36 -2.14 -0.73 -0.23
N THR A 37 -3.20 -1.13 0.46
CA THR A 37 -3.32 -0.93 1.91
C THR A 37 -2.89 -2.19 2.63
N LEU A 38 -2.20 -2.03 3.77
CA LEU A 38 -1.69 -3.18 4.51
C LEU A 38 -2.78 -3.87 5.31
N THR A 39 -3.80 -3.14 5.72
CA THR A 39 -4.94 -3.66 6.50
C THR A 39 -6.25 -3.43 5.76
N ARG A 40 -7.31 -4.03 6.26
CA ARG A 40 -8.68 -3.80 5.78
C ARG A 40 -9.43 -2.72 6.57
N GLY A 41 -8.76 -2.08 7.54
CA GLY A 41 -9.36 -1.07 8.39
C GLY A 41 -10.46 -1.61 9.29
N GLU A 42 -10.38 -2.87 9.71
CA GLU A 42 -11.44 -3.59 10.44
C GLU A 42 -11.70 -3.05 11.85
N MET A 43 -10.76 -2.28 12.42
CA MET A 43 -10.92 -1.66 13.74
C MET A 43 -11.59 -0.29 13.70
N ALA A 44 -12.01 0.18 12.54
CA ALA A 44 -12.66 1.47 12.41
C ALA A 44 -14.02 1.50 13.13
N THR A 45 -14.33 2.62 13.79
CA THR A 45 -15.58 2.78 14.55
C THR A 45 -16.79 3.05 13.65
N ARG A 46 -16.57 3.49 12.41
CA ARG A 46 -17.64 3.79 11.43
C ARG A 46 -17.53 2.89 10.21
N GLY A 47 -18.69 2.47 9.70
CA GLY A 47 -18.76 1.58 8.55
C GLY A 47 -18.44 0.14 8.91
N SER A 48 -18.06 -0.63 7.90
CA SER A 48 -17.63 -2.03 8.03
C SER A 48 -16.44 -2.27 7.11
N ALA A 49 -15.79 -3.43 7.24
CA ALA A 49 -14.71 -3.81 6.32
C ALA A 49 -15.20 -3.87 4.86
N GLU A 50 -16.43 -4.33 4.65
CA GLU A 50 -17.06 -4.40 3.31
C GLU A 50 -17.32 -3.01 2.74
N ILE A 51 -17.85 -2.09 3.54
CA ILE A 51 -18.09 -0.69 3.12
C ILE A 51 -16.76 -0.02 2.78
N ARG A 52 -15.73 -0.21 3.60
CA ARG A 52 -14.40 0.36 3.35
C ARG A 52 -13.77 -0.20 2.07
N ALA A 53 -13.95 -1.48 1.78
CA ALA A 53 -13.49 -2.07 0.55
C ALA A 53 -14.20 -1.48 -0.69
N GLN A 54 -15.50 -1.24 -0.59
CA GLN A 54 -16.28 -0.59 -1.65
C GLN A 54 -15.84 0.87 -1.87
N GLU A 55 -15.66 1.63 -0.79
CA GLU A 55 -15.17 3.01 -0.86
C GLU A 55 -13.77 3.07 -1.47
N PHE A 56 -12.90 2.15 -1.09
CA PHE A 56 -11.56 2.06 -1.66
C PHE A 56 -11.60 1.73 -3.16
N ALA A 57 -12.47 0.82 -3.59
CA ALA A 57 -12.64 0.50 -4.99
C ALA A 57 -13.15 1.70 -5.81
N GLN A 58 -14.08 2.49 -5.25
CA GLN A 58 -14.55 3.72 -5.89
C GLN A 58 -13.46 4.78 -5.96
N SER A 59 -12.70 4.98 -4.88
CA SER A 59 -11.54 5.86 -4.85
C SER A 59 -10.52 5.48 -5.93
N ALA A 60 -10.20 4.20 -6.04
CA ALA A 60 -9.28 3.67 -7.04
C ALA A 60 -9.74 4.00 -8.47
N LYS A 61 -11.04 3.89 -8.73
CA LYS A 61 -11.63 4.24 -10.02
C LYS A 61 -11.51 5.74 -10.31
N ILE A 62 -11.82 6.58 -9.33
CA ILE A 62 -11.72 8.04 -9.45
C ILE A 62 -10.28 8.48 -9.70
N MET A 63 -9.32 7.87 -8.99
CA MET A 63 -7.90 8.15 -9.13
C MET A 63 -7.30 7.59 -10.44
N GLY A 64 -8.02 6.76 -11.17
CA GLY A 64 -7.53 6.14 -12.39
C GLY A 64 -6.44 5.08 -12.15
N LEU A 65 -6.50 4.38 -11.03
CA LEU A 65 -5.51 3.35 -10.68
C LEU A 65 -5.60 2.15 -11.62
N ALA A 66 -4.45 1.64 -12.04
CA ALA A 66 -4.36 0.39 -12.78
C ALA A 66 -4.54 -0.84 -11.89
N SER A 67 -4.26 -0.70 -10.58
CA SER A 67 -4.46 -1.75 -9.59
C SER A 67 -4.71 -1.17 -8.21
N HIS A 68 -5.56 -1.83 -7.43
CA HIS A 68 -5.73 -1.56 -6.01
C HIS A 68 -5.92 -2.87 -5.25
N LYS A 69 -5.44 -2.93 -4.03
CA LYS A 69 -5.50 -4.14 -3.21
C LYS A 69 -5.46 -3.82 -1.72
N MET A 70 -6.19 -4.58 -0.93
CA MET A 70 -6.05 -4.62 0.53
C MET A 70 -5.37 -5.92 0.93
N LEU A 71 -4.32 -5.82 1.74
CA LEU A 71 -3.74 -6.98 2.41
C LEU A 71 -4.51 -7.28 3.70
N ASP A 72 -4.17 -8.38 4.33
CA ASP A 72 -4.83 -8.89 5.52
C ASP A 72 -3.99 -8.77 6.79
N ILE A 73 -3.05 -7.83 6.83
CA ILE A 73 -2.31 -7.55 8.07
C ILE A 73 -3.31 -6.93 9.06
N PRO A 74 -3.34 -7.41 10.32
CA PRO A 74 -4.33 -6.93 11.29
C PRO A 74 -4.23 -5.43 11.54
N ASP A 75 -5.36 -4.73 11.44
CA ASP A 75 -5.50 -3.31 11.73
C ASP A 75 -5.16 -3.02 13.20
N SER A 76 -4.48 -1.90 13.44
CA SER A 76 -3.96 -1.45 14.74
C SER A 76 -2.90 -2.39 15.34
N ARG A 77 -2.44 -3.36 14.58
CA ARG A 77 -1.45 -4.38 15.00
C ARG A 77 -0.44 -4.67 13.90
N ILE A 78 -0.07 -3.67 13.12
CA ILE A 78 0.99 -3.82 12.13
C ILE A 78 2.31 -4.04 12.86
N GLU A 79 2.96 -5.17 12.56
CA GLU A 79 4.25 -5.53 13.13
C GLU A 79 5.27 -5.77 12.02
N VAL A 80 6.52 -5.40 12.29
CA VAL A 80 7.63 -5.61 11.35
C VAL A 80 8.17 -7.02 11.51
N THR A 81 7.37 -8.00 11.06
CA THR A 81 7.71 -9.42 11.10
C THR A 81 8.18 -9.91 9.74
N TRP A 82 8.86 -11.05 9.72
CA TRP A 82 9.26 -11.70 8.48
C TRP A 82 8.06 -12.07 7.61
N GLU A 83 7.01 -12.60 8.22
CA GLU A 83 5.77 -12.95 7.52
C GLU A 83 5.17 -11.75 6.79
N ASN A 84 5.06 -10.61 7.48
CA ASN A 84 4.51 -9.38 6.88
C ASN A 84 5.43 -8.82 5.79
N LYS A 85 6.75 -8.90 5.96
CA LYS A 85 7.70 -8.53 4.91
C LYS A 85 7.49 -9.36 3.64
N ILE A 86 7.31 -10.67 3.77
CA ILE A 86 7.06 -11.56 2.63
C ILE A 86 5.78 -11.18 1.88
N LYS A 87 4.71 -10.82 2.59
CA LYS A 87 3.47 -10.35 1.94
C LYS A 87 3.74 -9.16 1.02
N ILE A 88 4.48 -8.17 1.50
CA ILE A 88 4.80 -6.97 0.72
C ILE A 88 5.81 -7.26 -0.39
N ILE A 89 6.83 -8.08 -0.12
CA ILE A 89 7.81 -8.49 -1.13
C ILE A 89 7.13 -9.14 -2.34
N LYS A 90 6.14 -9.99 -2.10
CA LYS A 90 5.37 -10.63 -3.17
C LYS A 90 4.67 -9.59 -4.06
N GLU A 91 4.05 -8.59 -3.46
CA GLU A 91 3.40 -7.52 -4.22
C GLU A 91 4.40 -6.69 -5.04
N ILE A 92 5.52 -6.30 -4.43
CA ILE A 92 6.57 -5.56 -5.13
C ILE A 92 7.14 -6.38 -6.31
N ARG A 93 7.37 -7.67 -6.13
CA ARG A 93 7.85 -8.55 -7.19
C ARG A 93 6.82 -8.80 -8.30
N THR A 94 5.54 -8.81 -7.94
CA THR A 94 4.44 -8.95 -8.89
C THR A 94 4.34 -7.73 -9.79
N TYR A 95 4.33 -6.54 -9.19
CA TYR A 95 4.11 -5.30 -9.92
C TYR A 95 5.40 -4.65 -10.46
N LYS A 96 6.55 -4.95 -9.87
CA LYS A 96 7.89 -4.43 -10.27
C LYS A 96 7.89 -2.91 -10.46
N PRO A 97 7.42 -2.13 -9.49
CA PRO A 97 7.33 -0.68 -9.65
C PRO A 97 8.71 -0.04 -9.76
N ARG A 98 8.78 1.09 -10.45
CA ARG A 98 9.98 1.94 -10.51
C ARG A 98 10.06 2.86 -9.32
N ILE A 99 8.91 3.27 -8.78
CA ILE A 99 8.78 4.16 -7.63
C ILE A 99 7.83 3.52 -6.64
N VAL A 100 8.21 3.54 -5.36
CA VAL A 100 7.36 3.12 -4.24
C VAL A 100 7.15 4.31 -3.32
N PHE A 101 5.88 4.64 -3.03
CA PHE A 101 5.50 5.58 -1.99
C PHE A 101 5.15 4.81 -0.73
N ALA A 102 5.66 5.24 0.40
CA ALA A 102 5.42 4.64 1.71
C ALA A 102 5.03 5.71 2.73
N PRO A 103 4.35 5.35 3.82
CA PRO A 103 4.08 6.30 4.91
C PRO A 103 5.35 6.91 5.46
N TYR A 104 5.24 8.13 5.98
CA TYR A 104 6.35 8.80 6.64
C TYR A 104 6.76 8.05 7.92
N TRP A 105 8.04 8.03 8.24
CA TRP A 105 8.60 7.19 9.32
C TRP A 105 8.38 7.74 10.73
N VAL A 106 7.87 8.95 10.87
CA VAL A 106 7.46 9.54 12.14
C VAL A 106 5.97 9.86 12.08
N SER A 107 5.19 9.28 12.97
CA SER A 107 3.74 9.51 13.03
C SER A 107 3.25 9.21 14.45
N ARG A 108 2.18 9.88 14.87
CA ARG A 108 1.50 9.54 16.12
C ARG A 108 0.73 8.21 16.02
N HIS A 109 0.36 7.78 14.80
CA HIS A 109 -0.34 6.51 14.60
C HIS A 109 0.69 5.38 14.51
N PRO A 110 0.67 4.39 15.43
CA PRO A 110 1.67 3.33 15.45
C PRO A 110 1.72 2.53 14.13
N ASP A 111 0.57 2.30 13.50
CA ASP A 111 0.50 1.57 12.24
C ASP A 111 1.26 2.29 11.11
N HIS A 112 1.24 3.61 11.07
CA HIS A 112 1.92 4.37 10.02
C HIS A 112 3.44 4.23 10.13
N GLU A 113 4.00 4.32 11.33
CA GLU A 113 5.45 4.11 11.54
C GLU A 113 5.86 2.68 11.20
N LYS A 114 5.09 1.69 11.66
CA LYS A 114 5.35 0.27 11.36
C LYS A 114 5.23 -0.01 9.86
N ALA A 115 4.22 0.54 9.19
CA ALA A 115 4.05 0.42 7.75
C ALA A 115 5.23 1.01 6.99
N SER A 116 5.73 2.18 7.41
CA SER A 116 6.93 2.81 6.82
C SER A 116 8.14 1.87 6.88
N HIS A 117 8.46 1.35 8.06
CA HIS A 117 9.58 0.43 8.25
C HIS A 117 9.40 -0.86 7.45
N LEU A 118 8.21 -1.42 7.48
CA LEU A 118 7.87 -2.67 6.82
C LEU A 118 8.03 -2.58 5.29
N VAL A 119 7.49 -1.53 4.69
CA VAL A 119 7.59 -1.29 3.25
C VAL A 119 9.03 -1.01 2.85
N ARG A 120 9.75 -0.18 3.59
CA ARG A 120 11.16 0.15 3.32
C ARG A 120 12.04 -1.09 3.30
N GLU A 121 11.90 -1.96 4.30
CA GLU A 121 12.68 -3.20 4.36
C GLU A 121 12.27 -4.16 3.24
N ALA A 122 10.98 -4.28 2.95
CA ALA A 122 10.49 -5.13 1.87
C ALA A 122 10.99 -4.69 0.50
N VAL A 123 11.07 -3.38 0.25
CA VAL A 123 11.65 -2.84 -1.00
C VAL A 123 13.09 -3.32 -1.19
N TYR A 124 13.92 -3.16 -0.17
CA TYR A 124 15.32 -3.64 -0.21
C TYR A 124 15.37 -5.16 -0.45
N LEU A 125 14.64 -5.92 0.36
CA LEU A 125 14.66 -7.38 0.32
C LEU A 125 14.12 -7.93 -1.01
N SER A 126 13.17 -7.24 -1.65
CA SER A 126 12.59 -7.67 -2.92
C SER A 126 13.62 -7.80 -4.04
N GLY A 127 14.72 -7.05 -3.95
CA GLY A 127 15.85 -7.11 -4.90
C GLY A 127 16.79 -8.28 -4.71
N LEU A 128 16.71 -8.99 -3.60
CA LEU A 128 17.61 -10.11 -3.30
C LEU A 128 17.23 -11.37 -4.09
N LYS A 129 18.03 -11.73 -5.08
CA LYS A 129 17.74 -12.85 -5.99
C LYS A 129 17.64 -14.21 -5.29
N LYS A 130 18.40 -14.41 -4.21
CA LYS A 130 18.42 -15.67 -3.45
C LYS A 130 17.22 -15.81 -2.50
N LEU A 131 16.56 -14.73 -2.15
CA LEU A 131 15.37 -14.77 -1.30
C LEU A 131 14.20 -15.35 -2.11
N LYS A 132 13.69 -16.50 -1.66
CA LYS A 132 12.54 -17.16 -2.28
C LYS A 132 11.23 -16.68 -1.64
N THR A 133 10.22 -16.47 -2.48
CA THR A 133 8.87 -16.06 -2.03
C THR A 133 7.80 -16.76 -2.84
#